data_45eca7b1011d8ed30734f30d34202e32
#
_entry.id   45eca7b1011d8ed30734f30d34202e32
#
_cell.length_a   1.000
_cell.length_b   1.000
_cell.length_c   1.000
_cell.angle_alpha   90.00
_cell.angle_beta   90.00
_cell.angle_gamma   90.00
#
_symmetry.space_group_name_H-M   'P 1'
#
loop_
_entity.id
_entity.type
_entity.pdbx_description
1 polymer ?
#
loop_
_entity_poly.entity_id
_entity_poly.type
_entity_poly.pdbx_seq_one_letter_code
_entity_poly.pdbx_strand_id
1 'polypeptide(L)'
;MEGIAGTFGMRDKHLVRMMLEKLEHRGPDASEVYADDALVLGARRSGGSPIEKTTAIAQEDGVAVACDSYIFNKELLRKTIAPSCDGSVSDAQLVLKMYRTIGTPVFRYIDGAYAIVIVDRGKTIVARDTYGLKPLYFSGDVRRGIYSSEIKSQQLVEERFIPFPPGKMLVSGEGFGRIVRQEIPWTKDLNSKRPADRVRQLIMQSVLGCVDNSSGFNVLLSGGIDSSVIAAAAAETALCIQSVCVGTEDSEDLKMARLVADYLGTSHKERVYDVEDMLRVLSDAIYYGETFDYPLVRSCIPNYMATHVFSDRHRITLCGEGGDEVFAGYDFLLGVKKDVALRLERVALLRDGHMTGFQRVDRMTASASLDGRMPMMSNQVVDYGLQLGRKALLGSKVEKSKHVLRKAFADLLPKQVTWRRKRRFGEGAGSINSLVGYSEKLISDKEFERERKLLPRIRIRTKEELLYYRVFQRHFPSESALASVGFTPRP
;
A
#
# COMPACT_ATOMS: atom_id res chain seq x y z
N MET A 1 -3.08 11.37 -2.10
CA MET A 1 -3.98 10.19 -2.02
C MET A 1 -5.32 10.56 -2.61
N GLU A 2 -5.94 9.62 -3.26
CA GLU A 2 -7.21 9.85 -3.94
C GLU A 2 -8.15 8.66 -3.72
N GLY A 3 -9.46 8.89 -3.85
CA GLY A 3 -10.49 7.86 -3.85
C GLY A 3 -11.21 7.89 -5.19
N ILE A 4 -11.36 6.76 -5.85
CA ILE A 4 -12.00 6.64 -7.17
C ILE A 4 -13.25 5.79 -7.06
N ALA A 5 -14.33 6.21 -7.70
CA ALA A 5 -15.54 5.43 -7.92
C ALA A 5 -16.16 5.78 -9.27
N GLY A 6 -16.85 4.84 -9.90
CA GLY A 6 -17.51 5.15 -11.15
C GLY A 6 -18.27 3.99 -11.75
N THR A 7 -18.96 4.29 -12.85
CA THR A 7 -19.78 3.36 -13.61
C THR A 7 -19.51 3.51 -15.11
N PHE A 8 -19.64 2.43 -15.86
CA PHE A 8 -19.73 2.46 -17.33
C PHE A 8 -20.81 1.51 -17.82
N GLY A 9 -21.37 1.80 -19.02
CA GLY A 9 -22.56 1.12 -19.53
C GLY A 9 -23.83 1.45 -18.75
N MET A 10 -23.75 2.41 -17.83
CA MET A 10 -24.83 2.99 -17.08
C MET A 10 -24.44 4.38 -16.56
N ARG A 11 -25.41 5.29 -16.51
CA ARG A 11 -25.22 6.64 -15.99
C ARG A 11 -25.94 6.79 -14.65
N ASP A 12 -25.23 6.58 -13.55
CA ASP A 12 -25.76 6.74 -12.21
C ASP A 12 -24.91 7.70 -11.36
N LYS A 13 -25.16 8.99 -11.51
CA LYS A 13 -24.47 10.04 -10.75
C LYS A 13 -24.77 9.99 -9.25
N HIS A 14 -25.96 9.52 -8.88
CA HIS A 14 -26.37 9.45 -7.46
C HIS A 14 -25.55 8.36 -6.75
N LEU A 15 -25.52 7.16 -7.32
CA LEU A 15 -24.72 6.07 -6.80
C LEU A 15 -23.24 6.48 -6.65
N VAL A 16 -22.63 7.07 -7.70
CA VAL A 16 -21.21 7.45 -7.65
C VAL A 16 -20.95 8.50 -6.56
N ARG A 17 -21.86 9.45 -6.33
CA ARG A 17 -21.73 10.41 -5.23
C ARG A 17 -21.77 9.72 -3.86
N MET A 18 -22.73 8.81 -3.63
CA MET A 18 -22.80 8.02 -2.40
C MET A 18 -21.52 7.18 -2.19
N MET A 19 -20.99 6.60 -3.29
CA MET A 19 -19.73 5.86 -3.26
C MET A 19 -18.55 6.76 -2.86
N LEU A 20 -18.48 7.98 -3.40
CA LEU A 20 -17.45 8.96 -3.04
C LEU A 20 -17.55 9.44 -1.60
N GLU A 21 -18.75 9.58 -1.02
CA GLU A 21 -18.93 9.90 0.39
C GLU A 21 -18.27 8.85 1.30
N LYS A 22 -18.38 7.55 0.96
CA LYS A 22 -17.68 6.47 1.68
C LYS A 22 -16.17 6.51 1.55
N LEU A 23 -15.63 7.26 0.59
CA LEU A 23 -14.20 7.44 0.32
C LEU A 23 -13.65 8.78 0.83
N GLU A 24 -14.40 9.54 1.65
CA GLU A 24 -14.01 10.88 2.11
C GLU A 24 -12.63 10.91 2.77
N HIS A 25 -12.31 9.91 3.60
CA HIS A 25 -11.01 9.79 4.26
C HIS A 25 -9.83 9.67 3.27
N ARG A 26 -10.06 9.21 2.03
CA ARG A 26 -9.01 9.14 0.99
C ARG A 26 -8.76 10.48 0.31
N GLY A 27 -9.70 11.39 0.37
CA GLY A 27 -9.58 12.71 -0.26
C GLY A 27 -10.61 13.68 0.32
N PRO A 28 -10.34 14.26 1.51
CA PRO A 28 -11.30 15.13 2.19
C PRO A 28 -11.48 16.49 1.52
N ASP A 29 -10.49 16.95 0.73
CA ASP A 29 -10.42 18.36 0.31
C ASP A 29 -11.20 18.67 -0.97
N ALA A 30 -11.39 17.69 -1.86
CA ALA A 30 -12.19 17.87 -3.08
C ALA A 30 -12.92 16.59 -3.51
N SER A 31 -14.07 16.76 -4.12
CA SER A 31 -14.86 15.69 -4.76
C SER A 31 -15.35 16.19 -6.12
N GLU A 32 -15.01 15.47 -7.17
CA GLU A 32 -15.36 15.82 -8.55
C GLU A 32 -16.04 14.64 -9.25
N VAL A 33 -16.95 14.95 -10.17
CA VAL A 33 -17.66 13.96 -10.97
C VAL A 33 -17.69 14.41 -12.43
N TYR A 34 -17.13 13.61 -13.30
CA TYR A 34 -17.31 13.69 -14.75
C TYR A 34 -18.39 12.70 -15.18
N ALA A 35 -19.23 13.06 -16.13
CA ALA A 35 -20.23 12.14 -16.67
C ALA A 35 -20.56 12.49 -18.12
N ASP A 36 -20.76 11.45 -18.92
CA ASP A 36 -21.37 11.51 -20.24
C ASP A 36 -22.70 10.71 -20.29
N ASP A 37 -23.16 10.32 -21.48
CA ASP A 37 -24.44 9.63 -21.64
C ASP A 37 -24.45 8.20 -21.09
N ALA A 38 -23.30 7.53 -21.03
CA ALA A 38 -23.18 6.10 -20.72
C ALA A 38 -22.32 5.78 -19.50
N LEU A 39 -21.68 6.77 -18.87
CA LEU A 39 -20.76 6.53 -17.76
C LEU A 39 -20.72 7.69 -16.76
N VAL A 40 -20.16 7.37 -15.58
CA VAL A 40 -19.83 8.37 -14.56
C VAL A 40 -18.46 8.02 -13.99
N LEU A 41 -17.55 9.00 -13.97
CA LEU A 41 -16.25 8.93 -13.30
C LEU A 41 -16.26 9.90 -12.13
N GLY A 42 -16.00 9.42 -10.94
CA GLY A 42 -15.87 10.20 -9.72
C GLY A 42 -14.50 10.05 -9.09
N ALA A 43 -13.98 11.14 -8.54
CA ALA A 43 -12.74 11.14 -7.79
C ALA A 43 -12.81 12.06 -6.58
N ARG A 44 -12.17 11.63 -5.48
CA ARG A 44 -11.86 12.47 -4.33
C ARG A 44 -10.38 12.72 -4.27
N ARG A 45 -9.99 13.88 -3.76
CA ARG A 45 -8.60 14.28 -3.65
C ARG A 45 -8.29 14.87 -2.28
N SER A 46 -7.09 14.52 -1.79
CA SER A 46 -6.45 15.23 -0.69
C SER A 46 -5.59 16.35 -1.27
N GLY A 47 -5.87 17.59 -0.94
CA GLY A 47 -5.14 18.77 -1.42
C GLY A 47 -3.67 18.73 -0.97
N GLY A 48 -2.77 18.97 -1.92
CA GLY A 48 -1.46 19.52 -1.64
C GLY A 48 -1.57 21.00 -1.26
N SER A 49 -0.47 21.72 -1.24
CA SER A 49 -0.39 23.18 -0.97
C SER A 49 -1.60 23.96 -1.51
N PRO A 50 -2.08 25.00 -0.80
CA PRO A 50 -3.15 25.90 -1.24
C PRO A 50 -2.90 26.57 -2.60
N ILE A 51 -1.69 26.47 -3.13
CA ILE A 51 -1.25 27.08 -4.40
C ILE A 51 -1.59 26.18 -5.60
N GLU A 52 -1.79 24.87 -5.42
CA GLU A 52 -2.14 23.97 -6.51
C GLU A 52 -3.67 23.81 -6.65
N LYS A 53 -4.27 24.56 -7.56
CA LYS A 53 -5.62 24.30 -8.09
C LYS A 53 -5.60 23.04 -8.98
N THR A 54 -5.14 21.92 -8.48
CA THR A 54 -5.16 20.66 -9.22
C THR A 54 -6.51 19.98 -9.01
N THR A 55 -7.19 19.69 -10.10
CA THR A 55 -8.47 18.95 -10.11
C THR A 55 -8.26 17.49 -9.78
N ALA A 56 -9.26 16.82 -9.16
CA ALA A 56 -9.22 15.38 -8.93
C ALA A 56 -9.34 14.58 -10.25
N ILE A 57 -9.94 15.19 -11.27
CA ILE A 57 -10.11 14.63 -12.61
C ILE A 57 -9.44 15.56 -13.62
N ALA A 58 -8.43 15.07 -14.32
CA ALA A 58 -7.84 15.78 -15.45
C ALA A 58 -8.67 15.56 -16.72
N GLN A 59 -8.94 16.65 -17.46
CA GLN A 59 -9.79 16.58 -18.66
C GLN A 59 -9.21 17.41 -19.81
N GLU A 60 -9.24 16.84 -21.03
CA GLU A 60 -8.88 17.53 -22.27
C GLU A 60 -9.47 16.82 -23.49
N ASP A 61 -10.12 17.57 -24.39
CA ASP A 61 -10.65 17.10 -25.70
C ASP A 61 -11.49 15.79 -25.65
N GLY A 62 -12.38 15.70 -24.65
CA GLY A 62 -13.27 14.54 -24.47
C GLY A 62 -12.61 13.33 -23.79
N VAL A 63 -11.39 13.48 -23.32
CA VAL A 63 -10.72 12.49 -22.47
C VAL A 63 -10.71 12.98 -21.02
N ALA A 64 -11.08 12.11 -20.08
CA ALA A 64 -11.04 12.37 -18.66
C ALA A 64 -10.22 11.26 -17.93
N VAL A 65 -9.41 11.66 -16.97
CA VAL A 65 -8.53 10.75 -16.22
C VAL A 65 -8.64 11.01 -14.72
N ALA A 66 -8.89 9.96 -13.95
CA ALA A 66 -8.76 9.96 -12.50
C ALA A 66 -7.70 8.93 -12.07
N CYS A 67 -6.85 9.32 -11.11
CA CYS A 67 -5.79 8.48 -10.57
C CYS A 67 -5.83 8.45 -9.05
N ASP A 68 -5.74 7.26 -8.44
CA ASP A 68 -5.18 7.09 -7.09
C ASP A 68 -3.77 6.53 -7.30
N SER A 69 -2.74 7.33 -7.13
CA SER A 69 -1.39 6.93 -7.55
C SER A 69 -0.27 7.67 -6.84
N TYR A 70 0.90 7.04 -6.89
CA TYR A 70 2.22 7.67 -6.82
C TYR A 70 3.14 6.99 -7.84
N ILE A 71 3.81 7.79 -8.65
CA ILE A 71 4.59 7.33 -9.80
C ILE A 71 6.08 7.58 -9.54
N PHE A 72 6.85 6.50 -9.33
CA PHE A 72 8.28 6.59 -9.02
C PHE A 72 9.10 7.25 -10.15
N ASN A 73 8.76 6.97 -11.41
CA ASN A 73 9.46 7.48 -12.58
C ASN A 73 8.79 8.70 -13.23
N LYS A 74 8.01 9.46 -12.48
CA LYS A 74 7.22 10.61 -12.95
C LYS A 74 8.05 11.59 -13.77
N GLU A 75 9.20 12.00 -13.25
CA GLU A 75 10.06 12.98 -13.91
C GLU A 75 10.65 12.45 -15.24
N LEU A 76 10.99 11.15 -15.30
CA LEU A 76 11.45 10.52 -16.53
C LEU A 76 10.34 10.46 -17.57
N LEU A 77 9.13 10.05 -17.18
CA LEU A 77 7.97 9.99 -18.07
C LEU A 77 7.60 11.37 -18.61
N ARG A 78 7.64 12.39 -17.74
CA ARG A 78 7.43 13.78 -18.14
C ARG A 78 8.40 14.20 -19.25
N LYS A 79 9.70 13.95 -19.07
CA LYS A 79 10.73 14.33 -20.04
C LYS A 79 10.69 13.56 -21.35
N THR A 80 10.30 12.28 -21.31
CA THR A 80 10.43 11.38 -22.46
C THR A 80 9.15 11.24 -23.28
N ILE A 81 7.98 11.23 -22.64
CA ILE A 81 6.69 10.95 -23.28
C ILE A 81 5.78 12.18 -23.29
N ALA A 82 5.85 12.99 -22.25
CA ALA A 82 5.00 14.18 -22.10
C ALA A 82 5.81 15.47 -21.88
N PRO A 83 6.72 15.86 -22.80
CA PRO A 83 7.62 16.99 -22.61
C PRO A 83 6.89 18.36 -22.58
N SER A 84 5.64 18.40 -23.01
CA SER A 84 4.77 19.59 -22.90
C SER A 84 4.26 19.84 -21.47
N CYS A 85 4.42 18.88 -20.53
CA CYS A 85 4.09 19.07 -19.13
C CYS A 85 5.19 19.86 -18.42
N ASP A 86 4.81 20.86 -17.63
CA ASP A 86 5.74 21.50 -16.68
C ASP A 86 5.99 20.61 -15.45
N GLY A 87 6.84 21.04 -14.52
CA GLY A 87 7.21 20.25 -13.34
C GLY A 87 6.10 20.10 -12.29
N SER A 88 5.01 20.86 -12.39
CA SER A 88 3.96 20.94 -11.37
C SER A 88 2.73 20.10 -11.69
N VAL A 89 2.75 19.25 -12.73
CA VAL A 89 1.60 18.45 -13.15
C VAL A 89 1.24 17.35 -12.15
N SER A 90 -0.08 17.16 -11.93
CA SER A 90 -0.60 16.02 -11.18
C SER A 90 -0.36 14.70 -11.93
N ASP A 91 -0.48 13.55 -11.24
CA ASP A 91 -0.39 12.25 -11.89
C ASP A 91 -1.49 12.05 -12.94
N ALA A 92 -2.71 12.52 -12.65
CA ALA A 92 -3.81 12.48 -13.61
C ALA A 92 -3.53 13.30 -14.89
N GLN A 93 -2.95 14.48 -14.74
CA GLN A 93 -2.55 15.32 -15.89
C GLN A 93 -1.41 14.67 -16.70
N LEU A 94 -0.41 14.10 -16.03
CA LEU A 94 0.66 13.36 -16.68
C LEU A 94 0.11 12.18 -17.48
N VAL A 95 -0.73 11.35 -16.85
CA VAL A 95 -1.34 10.17 -17.51
C VAL A 95 -2.21 10.60 -18.69
N LEU A 96 -2.98 11.69 -18.55
CA LEU A 96 -3.78 12.25 -19.65
C LEU A 96 -2.93 12.62 -20.86
N LYS A 97 -1.84 13.36 -20.64
CA LYS A 97 -0.92 13.76 -21.72
C LYS A 97 -0.23 12.56 -22.37
N MET A 98 0.24 11.61 -21.54
CA MET A 98 0.82 10.37 -22.04
C MET A 98 -0.19 9.55 -22.85
N TYR A 99 -1.43 9.39 -22.34
CA TYR A 99 -2.48 8.66 -23.05
C TYR A 99 -2.80 9.29 -24.41
N ARG A 100 -2.86 10.61 -24.48
CA ARG A 100 -3.08 11.32 -25.76
C ARG A 100 -1.93 11.15 -26.74
N THR A 101 -0.70 10.93 -26.24
CA THR A 101 0.48 10.73 -27.07
C THR A 101 0.63 9.32 -27.59
N ILE A 102 0.40 8.31 -26.70
CA ILE A 102 0.70 6.90 -27.00
C ILE A 102 -0.46 5.93 -26.76
N GLY A 103 -1.64 6.41 -26.33
CA GLY A 103 -2.81 5.57 -26.06
C GLY A 103 -2.64 4.63 -24.88
N THR A 104 -3.33 3.47 -24.89
CA THR A 104 -3.30 2.45 -23.83
C THR A 104 -1.91 1.90 -23.48
N PRO A 105 -0.89 1.88 -24.35
CA PRO A 105 0.48 1.58 -23.98
C PRO A 105 1.06 2.40 -22.81
N VAL A 106 0.45 3.52 -22.42
CA VAL A 106 0.86 4.33 -21.26
C VAL A 106 1.15 3.48 -20.01
N PHE A 107 0.31 2.49 -19.71
CA PHE A 107 0.47 1.63 -18.53
C PHE A 107 1.72 0.75 -18.55
N ARG A 108 2.36 0.56 -19.70
CA ARG A 108 3.61 -0.22 -19.82
C ARG A 108 4.81 0.52 -19.22
N TYR A 109 4.75 1.86 -19.21
CA TYR A 109 5.88 2.72 -18.85
C TYR A 109 5.81 3.23 -17.42
N ILE A 110 4.64 3.15 -16.77
CA ILE A 110 4.48 3.62 -15.39
C ILE A 110 5.13 2.62 -14.42
N ASP A 111 6.13 3.10 -13.69
CA ASP A 111 6.61 2.45 -12.48
C ASP A 111 6.00 3.18 -11.28
N GLY A 112 5.07 2.53 -10.59
CA GLY A 112 4.32 3.17 -9.51
C GLY A 112 3.24 2.27 -8.92
N ALA A 113 2.65 2.77 -7.86
CA ALA A 113 1.38 2.26 -7.33
C ALA A 113 0.25 3.06 -7.97
N TYR A 114 -0.74 2.39 -8.53
CA TYR A 114 -1.85 3.09 -9.14
C TYR A 114 -3.14 2.27 -9.27
N ALA A 115 -4.25 2.97 -9.11
CA ALA A 115 -5.54 2.67 -9.70
C ALA A 115 -5.89 3.85 -10.62
N ILE A 116 -5.98 3.61 -11.92
CA ILE A 116 -6.19 4.65 -12.93
C ILE A 116 -7.44 4.33 -13.73
N VAL A 117 -8.27 5.34 -13.94
CA VAL A 117 -9.43 5.27 -14.84
C VAL A 117 -9.29 6.34 -15.90
N ILE A 118 -9.40 5.92 -17.16
CA ILE A 118 -9.43 6.80 -18.32
C ILE A 118 -10.78 6.63 -19.03
N VAL A 119 -11.41 7.74 -19.31
CA VAL A 119 -12.60 7.81 -20.15
C VAL A 119 -12.23 8.54 -21.43
N ASP A 120 -12.49 7.91 -22.58
CA ASP A 120 -12.22 8.47 -23.89
C ASP A 120 -13.43 8.24 -24.81
N ARG A 121 -14.22 9.29 -25.06
CA ARG A 121 -15.38 9.27 -25.98
C ARG A 121 -16.30 8.07 -25.78
N GLY A 122 -16.74 7.86 -24.53
CA GLY A 122 -17.64 6.76 -24.16
C GLY A 122 -16.96 5.42 -23.87
N LYS A 123 -15.65 5.29 -24.14
CA LYS A 123 -14.85 4.11 -23.77
C LYS A 123 -14.24 4.32 -22.40
N THR A 124 -14.35 3.33 -21.53
CA THR A 124 -13.75 3.35 -20.19
C THR A 124 -12.61 2.34 -20.11
N ILE A 125 -11.46 2.79 -19.59
CA ILE A 125 -10.29 1.96 -19.32
C ILE A 125 -10.02 2.04 -17.84
N VAL A 126 -10.00 0.90 -17.15
CA VAL A 126 -9.69 0.77 -15.72
C VAL A 126 -8.42 -0.04 -15.59
N ALA A 127 -7.42 0.46 -14.87
CA ALA A 127 -6.13 -0.21 -14.73
C ALA A 127 -5.63 -0.20 -13.29
N ARG A 128 -4.98 -1.29 -12.88
CA ARG A 128 -4.37 -1.44 -11.56
C ARG A 128 -2.90 -1.86 -11.67
N ASP A 129 -2.05 -1.33 -10.80
CA ASP A 129 -0.62 -1.59 -10.78
C ASP A 129 -0.25 -3.08 -10.63
N THR A 130 0.99 -3.39 -10.94
CA THR A 130 1.53 -4.77 -11.02
C THR A 130 1.35 -5.57 -9.74
N TYR A 131 1.46 -4.93 -8.57
CA TYR A 131 1.39 -5.59 -7.27
C TYR A 131 0.10 -5.28 -6.51
N GLY A 132 -0.80 -4.47 -7.11
CA GLY A 132 -2.05 -4.05 -6.50
C GLY A 132 -1.86 -3.21 -5.24
N LEU A 133 -0.83 -2.35 -5.24
CA LEU A 133 -0.50 -1.48 -4.10
C LEU A 133 -1.62 -0.48 -3.81
N LYS A 134 -2.26 0.03 -4.86
CA LYS A 134 -3.50 0.79 -4.73
C LYS A 134 -4.71 -0.15 -4.81
N PRO A 135 -5.69 0.03 -3.93
CA PRO A 135 -6.88 -0.82 -3.92
C PRO A 135 -7.83 -0.47 -5.05
N LEU A 136 -8.51 -1.48 -5.57
CA LEU A 136 -9.59 -1.33 -6.53
C LEU A 136 -10.48 -2.57 -6.51
N TYR A 137 -11.79 -2.35 -6.59
CA TYR A 137 -12.84 -3.39 -6.66
C TYR A 137 -13.70 -3.16 -7.89
N PHE A 138 -14.33 -4.23 -8.37
CA PHE A 138 -15.11 -4.23 -9.59
C PHE A 138 -16.30 -5.18 -9.50
N SER A 139 -17.45 -4.73 -10.01
CA SER A 139 -18.64 -5.54 -10.29
C SER A 139 -19.13 -5.33 -11.72
N GLY A 140 -19.87 -6.31 -12.24
CA GLY A 140 -20.41 -6.28 -13.61
C GLY A 140 -19.56 -7.03 -14.63
N ASP A 141 -19.65 -6.62 -15.88
CA ASP A 141 -18.98 -7.23 -17.03
C ASP A 141 -18.31 -6.15 -17.95
N VAL A 142 -17.96 -6.56 -19.16
CA VAL A 142 -17.30 -5.66 -20.13
C VAL A 142 -18.23 -4.59 -20.71
N ARG A 143 -19.55 -4.77 -20.63
CA ARG A 143 -20.55 -3.84 -21.17
C ARG A 143 -21.07 -2.88 -20.12
N ARG A 144 -21.19 -3.38 -18.87
CA ARG A 144 -21.68 -2.62 -17.74
C ARG A 144 -20.83 -2.95 -16.51
N GLY A 145 -20.20 -1.96 -15.95
CA GLY A 145 -19.35 -2.16 -14.77
C GLY A 145 -19.43 -1.02 -13.78
N ILE A 146 -19.13 -1.36 -12.53
CA ILE A 146 -19.03 -0.45 -11.39
C ILE A 146 -17.72 -0.72 -10.70
N TYR A 147 -16.96 0.32 -10.41
CA TYR A 147 -15.66 0.21 -9.77
C TYR A 147 -15.50 1.20 -8.62
N SER A 148 -14.70 0.84 -7.63
CA SER A 148 -14.41 1.68 -6.48
C SER A 148 -13.09 1.29 -5.82
N SER A 149 -12.45 2.26 -5.17
CA SER A 149 -11.20 2.06 -4.41
C SER A 149 -11.37 1.10 -3.23
N GLU A 150 -12.53 1.05 -2.57
CA GLU A 150 -12.70 0.31 -1.31
C GLU A 150 -14.01 -0.47 -1.23
N ILE A 151 -14.01 -1.54 -0.39
CA ILE A 151 -15.18 -2.41 -0.16
C ILE A 151 -16.36 -1.59 0.39
N LYS A 152 -16.11 -0.67 1.35
CA LYS A 152 -17.17 0.14 1.98
C LYS A 152 -17.93 1.02 1.00
N SER A 153 -17.28 1.38 -0.10
CA SER A 153 -17.89 2.09 -1.23
C SER A 153 -18.55 1.10 -2.20
N GLN A 154 -17.87 0.02 -2.52
CA GLN A 154 -18.34 -0.97 -3.48
C GLN A 154 -19.58 -1.74 -3.00
N GLN A 155 -19.73 -1.99 -1.70
CA GLN A 155 -20.87 -2.71 -1.13
C GLN A 155 -22.21 -1.94 -1.16
N LEU A 156 -22.20 -0.66 -1.57
CA LEU A 156 -23.44 0.06 -1.87
C LEU A 156 -24.16 -0.51 -3.10
N VAL A 157 -23.47 -1.34 -3.86
CA VAL A 157 -24.00 -2.05 -5.01
C VAL A 157 -24.40 -3.45 -4.58
N GLU A 158 -25.63 -3.87 -4.89
CA GLU A 158 -26.12 -5.24 -4.57
C GLU A 158 -25.45 -6.32 -5.42
N GLU A 159 -24.83 -5.95 -6.54
CA GLU A 159 -24.15 -6.87 -7.44
C GLU A 159 -22.89 -7.48 -6.81
N ARG A 160 -22.60 -8.73 -7.17
CA ARG A 160 -21.35 -9.40 -6.75
C ARG A 160 -20.14 -8.63 -7.26
N PHE A 161 -19.19 -8.36 -6.38
CA PHE A 161 -17.93 -7.69 -6.72
C PHE A 161 -16.70 -8.54 -6.34
N ILE A 162 -15.59 -8.22 -6.96
CA ILE A 162 -14.28 -8.86 -6.74
C ILE A 162 -13.19 -7.79 -6.58
N PRO A 163 -12.08 -8.09 -5.91
CA PRO A 163 -10.87 -7.28 -6.03
C PRO A 163 -10.45 -7.23 -7.50
N PHE A 164 -10.22 -6.01 -8.04
CA PHE A 164 -9.71 -5.86 -9.40
C PHE A 164 -8.30 -6.47 -9.49
N PRO A 165 -8.04 -7.40 -10.44
CA PRO A 165 -6.79 -8.14 -10.46
C PRO A 165 -5.56 -7.24 -10.66
N PRO A 166 -4.47 -7.40 -9.87
CA PRO A 166 -3.21 -6.68 -10.06
C PRO A 166 -2.59 -6.91 -11.44
N GLY A 167 -1.95 -5.88 -11.99
CA GLY A 167 -1.29 -5.95 -13.29
C GLY A 167 -2.23 -6.13 -14.48
N LYS A 168 -3.51 -5.82 -14.29
CA LYS A 168 -4.53 -5.90 -15.33
C LYS A 168 -5.10 -4.52 -15.68
N MET A 169 -5.61 -4.44 -16.89
CA MET A 169 -6.53 -3.38 -17.31
C MET A 169 -7.82 -4.01 -17.85
N LEU A 170 -8.93 -3.34 -17.67
CA LEU A 170 -10.22 -3.61 -18.28
C LEU A 170 -10.52 -2.51 -19.29
N VAL A 171 -10.90 -2.89 -20.48
CA VAL A 171 -11.38 -1.96 -21.50
C VAL A 171 -12.85 -2.28 -21.77
N SER A 172 -13.72 -1.29 -21.58
CA SER A 172 -15.17 -1.48 -21.83
C SER A 172 -15.43 -1.94 -23.25
N GLY A 173 -16.29 -2.98 -23.41
CA GLY A 173 -16.56 -3.63 -24.68
C GLY A 173 -15.50 -4.64 -25.16
N GLU A 174 -14.28 -4.65 -24.60
CA GLU A 174 -13.19 -5.54 -25.05
C GLU A 174 -12.82 -6.60 -23.99
N GLY A 175 -12.77 -6.23 -22.70
CA GLY A 175 -12.47 -7.14 -21.59
C GLY A 175 -11.16 -6.88 -20.87
N PHE A 176 -10.73 -7.88 -20.08
CA PHE A 176 -9.50 -7.81 -19.30
C PHE A 176 -8.26 -8.12 -20.15
N GLY A 177 -7.29 -7.21 -20.11
CA GLY A 177 -5.96 -7.38 -20.66
C GLY A 177 -4.88 -7.41 -19.59
N ARG A 178 -3.73 -8.01 -19.87
CA ARG A 178 -2.54 -7.94 -19.03
C ARG A 178 -1.72 -6.71 -19.37
N ILE A 179 -1.27 -5.97 -18.38
CA ILE A 179 -0.29 -4.90 -18.54
C ILE A 179 1.10 -5.55 -18.64
N VAL A 180 1.71 -5.48 -19.82
CA VAL A 180 3.08 -5.95 -20.04
C VAL A 180 4.00 -4.76 -19.86
N ARG A 181 4.75 -4.74 -18.76
CA ARG A 181 5.67 -3.65 -18.44
C ARG A 181 6.77 -3.54 -19.51
N GLN A 182 7.14 -2.32 -19.78
CA GLN A 182 8.32 -1.98 -20.59
C GLN A 182 9.23 -1.12 -19.73
N GLU A 183 10.42 -1.62 -19.47
CA GLU A 183 11.38 -0.89 -18.67
C GLU A 183 11.90 0.31 -19.46
N ILE A 184 11.81 1.50 -18.87
CA ILE A 184 12.63 2.64 -19.23
C ILE A 184 13.74 2.68 -18.16
N PRO A 185 15.01 2.46 -18.51
CA PRO A 185 16.10 2.52 -17.53
C PRO A 185 16.14 3.91 -16.90
N TRP A 186 15.96 4.00 -15.58
CA TRP A 186 16.04 5.27 -14.85
C TRP A 186 17.46 5.78 -14.75
N THR A 187 18.42 4.89 -14.88
CA THR A 187 19.83 5.19 -14.70
C THR A 187 20.66 4.51 -15.77
N LYS A 188 21.39 5.32 -16.50
CA LYS A 188 22.38 4.83 -17.45
C LYS A 188 23.65 4.28 -16.80
N ASP A 189 23.88 4.56 -15.49
CA ASP A 189 25.18 4.33 -14.81
C ASP A 189 25.08 3.44 -13.56
N LEU A 190 24.28 2.37 -13.60
CA LEU A 190 24.26 1.43 -12.48
C LEU A 190 25.34 0.34 -12.65
N ASN A 191 26.59 0.76 -12.75
CA ASN A 191 27.76 -0.11 -12.97
C ASN A 191 28.33 -0.76 -11.68
N SER A 192 27.65 -0.67 -10.52
CA SER A 192 28.22 -1.30 -9.32
C SER A 192 28.18 -2.82 -9.43
N LYS A 193 29.35 -3.45 -9.34
CA LYS A 193 29.51 -4.91 -9.28
C LYS A 193 29.11 -5.49 -7.91
N ARG A 194 28.89 -4.66 -6.89
CA ARG A 194 28.57 -5.09 -5.53
C ARG A 194 27.06 -5.03 -5.32
N PRO A 195 26.38 -6.15 -4.99
CA PRO A 195 24.92 -6.16 -4.81
C PRO A 195 24.42 -5.15 -3.78
N ALA A 196 25.17 -4.90 -2.70
CA ALA A 196 24.77 -3.94 -1.66
C ALA A 196 24.71 -2.49 -2.17
N ASP A 197 25.73 -2.06 -2.96
CA ASP A 197 25.78 -0.71 -3.53
C ASP A 197 24.63 -0.50 -4.51
N ARG A 198 24.30 -1.53 -5.30
CA ARG A 198 23.19 -1.49 -6.23
C ARG A 198 21.85 -1.39 -5.53
N VAL A 199 21.63 -2.19 -4.48
CA VAL A 199 20.42 -2.12 -3.65
C VAL A 199 20.28 -0.72 -3.03
N ARG A 200 21.36 -0.15 -2.48
CA ARG A 200 21.37 1.20 -1.93
C ARG A 200 20.93 2.23 -2.97
N GLN A 201 21.57 2.23 -4.14
CA GLN A 201 21.22 3.16 -5.22
C GLN A 201 19.75 3.09 -5.63
N LEU A 202 19.23 1.88 -5.83
CA LEU A 202 17.83 1.67 -6.22
C LEU A 202 16.85 2.17 -5.15
N ILE A 203 17.11 1.87 -3.86
CA ILE A 203 16.27 2.34 -2.77
C ILE A 203 16.33 3.86 -2.64
N MET A 204 17.52 4.47 -2.70
CA MET A 204 17.68 5.93 -2.67
C MET A 204 16.86 6.60 -3.77
N GLN A 205 16.95 6.09 -4.99
CA GLN A 205 16.19 6.62 -6.12
C GLN A 205 14.70 6.45 -5.96
N SER A 206 14.27 5.28 -5.44
CA SER A 206 12.87 5.02 -5.17
C SER A 206 12.31 5.95 -4.10
N VAL A 207 13.08 6.24 -3.05
CA VAL A 207 12.70 7.23 -2.03
C VAL A 207 12.56 8.62 -2.67
N LEU A 208 13.54 9.05 -3.50
CA LEU A 208 13.44 10.33 -4.23
C LEU A 208 12.20 10.39 -5.13
N GLY A 209 11.83 9.27 -5.78
CA GLY A 209 10.60 9.19 -6.58
C GLY A 209 9.31 9.20 -5.74
N CYS A 210 9.41 8.95 -4.44
CA CYS A 210 8.28 9.01 -3.50
C CYS A 210 8.08 10.38 -2.86
N VAL A 211 9.08 11.25 -2.83
CA VAL A 211 8.98 12.52 -2.12
C VAL A 211 8.87 13.68 -3.11
N ASP A 212 7.98 14.60 -2.79
CA ASP A 212 7.88 15.84 -3.53
C ASP A 212 8.83 16.87 -2.91
N ASN A 213 9.54 17.64 -3.72
CA ASN A 213 10.65 18.50 -3.30
C ASN A 213 10.24 19.68 -2.38
N SER A 214 8.97 19.79 -2.02
CA SER A 214 8.43 21.05 -1.50
C SER A 214 8.23 21.15 0.00
N SER A 215 8.04 20.06 0.79
CA SER A 215 7.53 20.29 2.15
C SER A 215 7.97 19.31 3.24
N GLY A 216 8.74 18.29 2.96
CA GLY A 216 9.01 17.24 3.94
C GLY A 216 7.93 16.13 3.93
N PHE A 217 8.13 15.12 4.73
CA PHE A 217 7.28 13.93 4.75
C PHE A 217 7.37 13.18 6.09
N ASN A 218 6.44 12.23 6.25
CA ASN A 218 6.36 11.36 7.40
C ASN A 218 7.06 10.02 7.13
N VAL A 219 7.55 9.37 8.20
CA VAL A 219 8.07 8.00 8.16
C VAL A 219 7.47 7.17 9.30
N LEU A 220 6.87 6.04 8.99
CA LEU A 220 6.52 5.02 9.99
C LEU A 220 7.78 4.26 10.38
N LEU A 221 8.30 4.52 11.60
CA LEU A 221 9.61 4.07 12.05
C LEU A 221 9.48 3.07 13.21
N SER A 222 9.59 1.77 12.94
CA SER A 222 9.54 0.72 13.98
C SER A 222 10.91 0.35 14.56
N GLY A 223 12.00 0.99 14.09
CA GLY A 223 13.36 0.56 14.45
C GLY A 223 13.76 -0.83 13.90
N GLY A 224 12.92 -1.46 13.08
CA GLY A 224 13.27 -2.60 12.24
C GLY A 224 14.11 -2.17 11.04
N ILE A 225 14.86 -3.12 10.44
CA ILE A 225 15.79 -2.76 9.35
C ILE A 225 15.08 -2.09 8.16
N ASP A 226 13.87 -2.50 7.78
CA ASP A 226 13.18 -1.96 6.61
C ASP A 226 12.78 -0.50 6.80
N SER A 227 12.08 -0.19 7.90
CA SER A 227 11.68 1.18 8.22
C SER A 227 12.90 2.08 8.46
N SER A 228 13.97 1.54 9.07
CA SER A 228 15.21 2.29 9.32
C SER A 228 15.97 2.59 8.02
N VAL A 229 16.00 1.67 7.07
CA VAL A 229 16.58 1.90 5.73
C VAL A 229 15.84 2.99 4.99
N ILE A 230 14.50 2.98 5.02
CA ILE A 230 13.69 4.03 4.40
C ILE A 230 13.94 5.39 5.09
N ALA A 231 14.00 5.41 6.44
CA ALA A 231 14.30 6.63 7.19
C ALA A 231 15.71 7.16 6.85
N ALA A 232 16.72 6.28 6.78
CA ALA A 232 18.08 6.66 6.42
C ALA A 232 18.18 7.19 4.98
N ALA A 233 17.55 6.50 4.01
CA ALA A 233 17.50 6.96 2.63
C ALA A 233 16.78 8.30 2.50
N ALA A 234 15.73 8.50 3.29
CA ALA A 234 14.98 9.75 3.34
C ALA A 234 15.80 10.91 3.95
N ALA A 235 16.60 10.64 4.99
CA ALA A 235 17.45 11.64 5.64
C ALA A 235 18.50 12.25 4.67
N GLU A 236 18.93 11.47 3.69
CA GLU A 236 19.85 11.97 2.63
C GLU A 236 19.20 12.98 1.66
N THR A 237 17.87 13.17 1.70
CA THR A 237 17.16 14.14 0.85
C THR A 237 17.18 15.56 1.40
N ALA A 238 17.71 15.78 2.60
CA ALA A 238 17.77 17.07 3.33
C ALA A 238 16.40 17.74 3.58
N LEU A 239 15.30 16.98 3.52
CA LEU A 239 13.96 17.46 3.79
C LEU A 239 13.60 17.30 5.27
N CYS A 240 12.60 18.05 5.74
CA CYS A 240 12.06 17.88 7.09
C CYS A 240 11.37 16.49 7.21
N ILE A 241 11.86 15.67 8.13
CA ILE A 241 11.31 14.33 8.39
C ILE A 241 10.64 14.30 9.75
N GLN A 242 9.34 13.94 9.75
CA GLN A 242 8.62 13.58 10.94
C GLN A 242 8.53 12.06 11.03
N SER A 243 9.04 11.44 12.09
CA SER A 243 8.95 9.99 12.29
C SER A 243 8.03 9.66 13.47
N VAL A 244 7.34 8.52 13.37
CA VAL A 244 6.43 8.04 14.42
C VAL A 244 6.67 6.57 14.70
N CYS A 245 6.70 6.21 15.98
CA CYS A 245 6.61 4.85 16.48
C CYS A 245 5.48 4.72 17.51
N VAL A 246 4.86 3.54 17.55
CA VAL A 246 3.87 3.20 18.56
C VAL A 246 4.18 1.81 19.14
N GLY A 247 3.89 1.60 20.42
CA GLY A 247 4.13 0.32 21.07
C GLY A 247 3.59 0.31 22.50
N THR A 248 3.60 -0.86 23.14
CA THR A 248 3.36 -0.98 24.58
C THR A 248 4.56 -0.45 25.35
N GLU A 249 4.41 -0.17 26.66
CA GLU A 249 5.45 0.42 27.50
C GLU A 249 6.81 -0.32 27.40
N ASP A 250 6.79 -1.64 27.33
CA ASP A 250 7.99 -2.48 27.22
C ASP A 250 8.44 -2.73 25.77
N SER A 251 7.85 -2.07 24.81
CA SER A 251 8.14 -2.30 23.38
C SER A 251 9.61 -2.05 23.04
N GLU A 252 10.26 -3.08 22.47
CA GLU A 252 11.59 -2.93 21.92
C GLU A 252 11.62 -2.04 20.67
N ASP A 253 10.51 -1.98 19.94
CA ASP A 253 10.38 -1.14 18.75
C ASP A 253 10.47 0.35 19.10
N LEU A 254 9.85 0.81 20.20
CA LEU A 254 9.99 2.19 20.67
C LEU A 254 11.45 2.55 20.94
N LYS A 255 12.18 1.67 21.67
CA LYS A 255 13.60 1.89 22.00
C LYS A 255 14.47 1.98 20.74
N MET A 256 14.25 1.10 19.79
CA MET A 256 15.04 1.07 18.55
C MET A 256 14.66 2.18 17.60
N ALA A 257 13.39 2.56 17.52
CA ALA A 257 12.94 3.69 16.72
C ALA A 257 13.54 5.01 17.20
N ARG A 258 13.54 5.24 18.53
CA ARG A 258 14.19 6.41 19.15
C ARG A 258 15.68 6.48 18.81
N LEU A 259 16.39 5.35 18.92
CA LEU A 259 17.80 5.27 18.57
C LEU A 259 18.07 5.66 17.11
N VAL A 260 17.22 5.20 16.17
CA VAL A 260 17.33 5.59 14.76
C VAL A 260 16.98 7.05 14.56
N ALA A 261 15.92 7.53 15.18
CA ALA A 261 15.45 8.91 15.06
C ALA A 261 16.50 9.91 15.56
N ASP A 262 17.11 9.65 16.72
CA ASP A 262 18.20 10.47 17.28
C ASP A 262 19.43 10.45 16.36
N TYR A 263 19.78 9.28 15.81
CA TYR A 263 20.92 9.13 14.91
C TYR A 263 20.75 9.89 13.60
N LEU A 264 19.52 9.90 13.06
CA LEU A 264 19.18 10.54 11.78
C LEU A 264 18.71 12.00 11.94
N GLY A 265 18.46 12.47 13.17
CA GLY A 265 17.98 13.82 13.43
C GLY A 265 16.53 14.06 12.99
N THR A 266 15.65 13.06 13.03
CA THR A 266 14.24 13.23 12.66
C THR A 266 13.42 13.84 13.80
N SER A 267 12.34 14.58 13.46
CA SER A 267 11.35 15.01 14.47
C SER A 267 10.50 13.80 14.89
N HIS A 268 10.92 13.11 15.96
CA HIS A 268 10.33 11.85 16.39
C HIS A 268 9.20 12.03 17.38
N LYS A 269 8.10 11.30 17.16
CA LYS A 269 6.98 11.19 18.10
C LYS A 269 6.73 9.73 18.46
N GLU A 270 6.37 9.50 19.70
CA GLU A 270 6.02 8.18 20.22
C GLU A 270 4.61 8.18 20.79
N ARG A 271 3.91 7.07 20.66
CA ARG A 271 2.66 6.81 21.36
C ARG A 271 2.72 5.46 22.03
N VAL A 272 2.66 5.46 23.36
CA VAL A 272 2.46 4.24 24.15
C VAL A 272 0.97 3.92 24.18
N TYR A 273 0.61 2.65 24.11
CA TYR A 273 -0.77 2.18 24.18
C TYR A 273 -0.88 0.88 24.98
N ASP A 274 -2.07 0.62 25.49
CA ASP A 274 -2.44 -0.59 26.22
C ASP A 274 -3.54 -1.39 25.48
N VAL A 275 -4.06 -2.43 26.12
CA VAL A 275 -5.12 -3.27 25.56
C VAL A 275 -6.45 -2.51 25.41
N GLU A 276 -6.75 -1.58 26.31
CA GLU A 276 -7.98 -0.78 26.24
C GLU A 276 -7.94 0.17 25.05
N ASP A 277 -6.79 0.78 24.78
CA ASP A 277 -6.55 1.59 23.59
C ASP A 277 -6.74 0.75 22.32
N MET A 278 -6.19 -0.48 22.30
CA MET A 278 -6.38 -1.40 21.16
C MET A 278 -7.85 -1.73 20.91
N LEU A 279 -8.61 -2.02 21.98
CA LEU A 279 -10.04 -2.35 21.87
C LEU A 279 -10.88 -1.15 21.44
N ARG A 280 -10.50 0.06 21.88
CA ARG A 280 -11.16 1.31 21.49
C ARG A 280 -11.09 1.58 19.99
N VAL A 281 -9.96 1.26 19.35
CA VAL A 281 -9.75 1.47 17.91
C VAL A 281 -10.01 0.22 17.05
N LEU A 282 -10.34 -0.91 17.65
CA LEU A 282 -10.50 -2.18 16.93
C LEU A 282 -11.55 -2.10 15.82
N SER A 283 -12.69 -1.48 16.10
CA SER A 283 -13.76 -1.32 15.11
C SER A 283 -13.31 -0.49 13.91
N ASP A 284 -12.60 0.62 14.15
CA ASP A 284 -12.08 1.49 13.11
C ASP A 284 -10.97 0.80 12.31
N ALA A 285 -10.04 0.11 12.99
CA ALA A 285 -8.98 -0.63 12.34
C ALA A 285 -9.51 -1.72 11.39
N ILE A 286 -10.63 -2.38 11.76
CA ILE A 286 -11.33 -3.36 10.91
C ILE A 286 -12.11 -2.66 9.80
N TYR A 287 -12.79 -1.56 10.08
CA TYR A 287 -13.56 -0.79 9.11
C TYR A 287 -12.67 -0.23 8.00
N TYR A 288 -11.57 0.43 8.36
CA TYR A 288 -10.62 0.96 7.37
C TYR A 288 -9.77 -0.15 6.74
N GLY A 289 -9.33 -1.14 7.52
CA GLY A 289 -8.55 -2.28 7.02
C GLY A 289 -9.31 -3.20 6.07
N GLU A 290 -10.65 -3.23 6.16
CA GLU A 290 -11.53 -4.10 5.37
C GLU A 290 -11.11 -5.58 5.45
N THR A 291 -10.75 -6.03 6.66
CA THR A 291 -10.25 -7.38 6.91
C THR A 291 -10.58 -7.85 8.33
N PHE A 292 -10.66 -9.18 8.50
CA PHE A 292 -10.70 -9.83 9.81
C PHE A 292 -9.58 -10.88 9.98
N ASP A 293 -8.67 -10.98 9.01
CA ASP A 293 -7.48 -11.83 9.10
C ASP A 293 -6.65 -11.45 10.33
N TYR A 294 -6.58 -12.34 11.35
CA TYR A 294 -6.04 -11.96 12.66
C TYR A 294 -4.60 -11.45 12.62
N PRO A 295 -3.67 -11.99 11.79
CA PRO A 295 -2.33 -11.42 11.74
C PRO A 295 -2.31 -10.01 11.13
N LEU A 296 -3.22 -9.75 10.19
CA LEU A 296 -3.33 -8.44 9.56
C LEU A 296 -3.96 -7.43 10.51
N VAL A 297 -5.06 -7.76 11.20
CA VAL A 297 -5.72 -6.87 12.18
C VAL A 297 -4.77 -6.51 13.33
N ARG A 298 -3.98 -7.48 13.86
CA ARG A 298 -2.95 -7.22 14.88
C ARG A 298 -1.95 -6.14 14.47
N SER A 299 -1.68 -5.99 13.18
CA SER A 299 -0.80 -4.96 12.65
C SER A 299 -1.55 -3.71 12.14
N CYS A 300 -2.82 -3.83 11.77
CA CYS A 300 -3.67 -2.66 11.47
C CYS A 300 -3.84 -1.75 12.69
N ILE A 301 -4.07 -2.30 13.88
CA ILE A 301 -4.28 -1.55 15.12
C ILE A 301 -3.13 -0.57 15.41
N PRO A 302 -1.86 -1.02 15.58
CA PRO A 302 -0.76 -0.09 15.83
C PRO A 302 -0.48 0.83 14.63
N ASN A 303 -0.68 0.39 13.38
CA ASN A 303 -0.55 1.27 12.22
C ASN A 303 -1.61 2.38 12.22
N TYR A 304 -2.86 2.06 12.54
CA TYR A 304 -3.93 3.05 12.71
C TYR A 304 -3.56 4.09 13.76
N MET A 305 -3.10 3.64 14.93
CA MET A 305 -2.66 4.54 15.99
C MET A 305 -1.48 5.41 15.55
N ALA A 306 -0.49 4.84 14.84
CA ALA A 306 0.69 5.56 14.38
C ALA A 306 0.33 6.66 13.36
N THR A 307 -0.54 6.36 12.40
CA THR A 307 -0.93 7.32 11.38
C THR A 307 -1.72 8.51 11.95
N HIS A 308 -2.47 8.30 13.03
CA HIS A 308 -3.22 9.37 13.72
C HIS A 308 -2.38 10.21 14.71
N VAL A 309 -1.07 9.93 14.84
CA VAL A 309 -0.13 10.78 15.61
C VAL A 309 0.49 11.88 14.75
N PHE A 310 0.55 11.69 13.42
CA PHE A 310 1.12 12.69 12.54
C PHE A 310 0.34 14.01 12.56
N SER A 311 1.07 15.10 12.45
CA SER A 311 0.45 16.42 12.26
C SER A 311 0.03 16.61 10.79
N ASP A 312 -0.92 17.49 10.53
CA ASP A 312 -1.46 17.80 9.19
C ASP A 312 -0.45 18.45 8.22
N ARG A 313 0.79 18.64 8.64
CA ARG A 313 1.81 19.34 7.84
C ARG A 313 2.25 18.58 6.59
N HIS A 314 2.36 17.24 6.70
CA HIS A 314 2.87 16.40 5.62
C HIS A 314 1.91 15.28 5.33
N ARG A 315 1.47 15.16 4.07
CA ARG A 315 0.56 14.09 3.63
C ARG A 315 1.29 12.82 3.21
N ILE A 316 2.50 12.95 2.63
CA ILE A 316 3.30 11.80 2.21
C ILE A 316 3.84 11.08 3.43
N THR A 317 3.61 9.76 3.47
CA THR A 317 4.06 8.89 4.57
C THR A 317 4.80 7.70 3.99
N LEU A 318 6.11 7.62 4.24
CA LEU A 318 6.95 6.53 3.78
C LEU A 318 6.90 5.35 4.73
N CYS A 319 6.85 4.13 4.18
CA CYS A 319 6.77 2.87 4.90
C CYS A 319 7.82 1.88 4.40
N GLY A 320 8.34 1.04 5.30
CA GLY A 320 9.31 -0.01 4.98
C GLY A 320 8.71 -1.29 4.41
N GLU A 321 7.43 -1.30 4.02
CA GLU A 321 6.75 -2.48 3.49
C GLU A 321 7.34 -2.91 2.14
N GLY A 322 7.29 -4.20 1.84
CA GLY A 322 7.94 -4.81 0.68
C GLY A 322 9.34 -5.34 0.96
N GLY A 323 10.01 -4.88 2.02
CA GLY A 323 11.37 -5.31 2.38
C GLY A 323 11.47 -6.79 2.72
N ASP A 324 10.45 -7.37 3.35
CA ASP A 324 10.40 -8.78 3.69
C ASP A 324 10.20 -9.66 2.46
N GLU A 325 9.34 -9.27 1.57
CA GLU A 325 9.03 -9.96 0.31
C GLU A 325 10.21 -9.91 -0.66
N VAL A 326 10.78 -8.71 -0.85
CA VAL A 326 11.85 -8.48 -1.83
C VAL A 326 13.20 -9.03 -1.35
N PHE A 327 13.53 -8.90 -0.06
CA PHE A 327 14.86 -9.24 0.48
C PHE A 327 14.87 -10.44 1.42
N ALA A 328 13.85 -11.32 1.33
CA ALA A 328 13.76 -12.56 2.10
C ALA A 328 13.80 -12.36 3.62
N GLY A 329 12.89 -11.54 4.15
CA GLY A 329 12.87 -11.19 5.57
C GLY A 329 12.16 -12.18 6.48
N TYR A 330 11.31 -13.05 5.97
CA TYR A 330 10.55 -14.01 6.78
C TYR A 330 11.37 -15.22 7.20
N ASP A 331 11.24 -15.64 8.46
CA ASP A 331 12.05 -16.72 9.03
C ASP A 331 11.88 -18.06 8.30
N PHE A 332 10.69 -18.36 7.77
CA PHE A 332 10.48 -19.59 7.01
C PHE A 332 11.30 -19.66 5.71
N LEU A 333 11.71 -18.50 5.14
CA LEU A 333 12.56 -18.44 3.96
C LEU A 333 14.00 -18.87 4.24
N LEU A 334 14.45 -18.83 5.51
CA LEU A 334 15.77 -19.29 5.91
C LEU A 334 15.98 -20.78 5.62
N GLY A 335 14.91 -21.59 5.70
CA GLY A 335 14.91 -23.02 5.41
C GLY A 335 14.92 -23.37 3.92
N VAL A 336 14.67 -22.42 3.02
CA VAL A 336 14.61 -22.66 1.57
C VAL A 336 16.02 -22.76 0.99
N LYS A 337 16.42 -23.95 0.52
CA LYS A 337 17.82 -24.23 0.13
C LYS A 337 18.18 -23.82 -1.31
N LYS A 338 17.23 -23.84 -2.24
CA LYS A 338 17.46 -23.58 -3.68
C LYS A 338 17.09 -22.15 -4.04
N ASP A 339 17.93 -21.45 -4.81
CA ASP A 339 17.70 -20.07 -5.25
C ASP A 339 16.37 -19.92 -6.03
N VAL A 340 16.06 -20.86 -6.92
CA VAL A 340 14.82 -20.87 -7.69
C VAL A 340 13.59 -20.98 -6.76
N ALA A 341 13.62 -21.89 -5.78
CA ALA A 341 12.53 -22.05 -4.82
C ALA A 341 12.38 -20.79 -3.94
N LEU A 342 13.48 -20.19 -3.48
CA LEU A 342 13.48 -18.94 -2.72
C LEU A 342 12.87 -17.78 -3.53
N ARG A 343 13.19 -17.72 -4.83
CA ARG A 343 12.60 -16.72 -5.73
C ARG A 343 11.09 -16.94 -5.89
N LEU A 344 10.65 -18.18 -6.10
CA LEU A 344 9.21 -18.49 -6.28
C LEU A 344 8.40 -18.17 -5.02
N GLU A 345 8.91 -18.47 -3.81
CA GLU A 345 8.26 -18.08 -2.55
C GLU A 345 8.12 -16.57 -2.44
N ARG A 346 9.14 -15.78 -2.78
CA ARG A 346 9.09 -14.32 -2.76
C ARG A 346 8.10 -13.75 -3.79
N VAL A 347 8.05 -14.34 -4.99
CA VAL A 347 7.06 -13.98 -6.01
C VAL A 347 5.64 -14.24 -5.52
N ALA A 348 5.41 -15.37 -4.83
CA ALA A 348 4.10 -15.67 -4.23
C ALA A 348 3.71 -14.63 -3.17
N LEU A 349 4.65 -14.26 -2.28
CA LEU A 349 4.42 -13.21 -1.27
C LEU A 349 4.07 -11.86 -1.90
N LEU A 350 4.81 -11.44 -2.93
CA LEU A 350 4.54 -10.20 -3.66
C LEU A 350 3.18 -10.22 -4.35
N ARG A 351 2.80 -11.36 -4.94
CA ARG A 351 1.48 -11.53 -5.59
C ARG A 351 0.33 -11.38 -4.59
N ASP A 352 0.48 -11.99 -3.39
CA ASP A 352 -0.60 -12.05 -2.40
C ASP A 352 -0.61 -10.82 -1.46
N GLY A 353 0.43 -9.98 -1.53
CA GLY A 353 0.63 -8.79 -0.68
C GLY A 353 -0.49 -7.75 -0.76
N HIS A 354 -1.15 -7.63 -1.93
CA HIS A 354 -2.25 -6.67 -2.15
C HIS A 354 -3.52 -6.98 -1.33
N MET A 355 -3.62 -8.17 -0.76
CA MET A 355 -4.72 -8.58 0.13
C MET A 355 -4.25 -8.73 1.59
N THR A 356 -3.00 -8.37 1.89
CA THR A 356 -2.39 -8.51 3.21
C THR A 356 -1.56 -7.26 3.57
N GLY A 357 -0.24 -7.33 3.63
CA GLY A 357 0.63 -6.24 4.11
C GLY A 357 0.50 -4.93 3.32
N PHE A 358 0.45 -4.99 1.98
CA PHE A 358 0.33 -3.79 1.15
C PHE A 358 -1.03 -3.11 1.33
N GLN A 359 -2.12 -3.90 1.44
CA GLN A 359 -3.45 -3.40 1.78
C GLN A 359 -3.42 -2.64 3.10
N ARG A 360 -2.80 -3.20 4.14
CA ARG A 360 -2.72 -2.57 5.45
C ARG A 360 -2.08 -1.17 5.37
N VAL A 361 -0.95 -1.04 4.68
CA VAL A 361 -0.26 0.26 4.55
C VAL A 361 -1.17 1.30 3.91
N ASP A 362 -1.73 1.00 2.74
CA ASP A 362 -2.63 1.92 2.04
C ASP A 362 -3.84 2.29 2.90
N ARG A 363 -4.52 1.30 3.49
CA ARG A 363 -5.74 1.50 4.26
C ARG A 363 -5.51 2.30 5.55
N MET A 364 -4.45 1.98 6.30
CA MET A 364 -4.20 2.64 7.58
C MET A 364 -3.69 4.08 7.38
N THR A 365 -2.88 4.35 6.36
CA THR A 365 -2.51 5.73 6.03
C THR A 365 -3.72 6.52 5.50
N ALA A 366 -4.55 5.89 4.66
CA ALA A 366 -5.78 6.49 4.18
C ALA A 366 -6.75 6.88 5.30
N SER A 367 -6.88 6.08 6.36
CA SER A 367 -7.77 6.38 7.49
C SER A 367 -7.46 7.73 8.16
N ALA A 368 -6.23 8.21 8.05
CA ALA A 368 -5.78 9.51 8.53
C ALA A 368 -5.58 10.53 7.39
N SER A 369 -6.13 10.28 6.21
CA SER A 369 -5.97 11.11 5.00
C SER A 369 -4.51 11.33 4.59
N LEU A 370 -3.64 10.35 4.89
CA LEU A 370 -2.22 10.34 4.52
C LEU A 370 -1.98 9.46 3.29
N ASP A 371 -1.01 9.83 2.46
CA ASP A 371 -0.61 9.06 1.27
C ASP A 371 0.56 8.13 1.61
N GLY A 372 0.23 6.87 1.89
CA GLY A 372 1.19 5.82 2.19
C GLY A 372 1.96 5.39 0.95
N ARG A 373 3.28 5.54 0.99
CA ARG A 373 4.18 5.18 -0.11
C ARG A 373 5.19 4.13 0.33
N MET A 374 5.41 3.13 -0.53
CA MET A 374 6.25 1.96 -0.26
C MET A 374 7.47 1.96 -1.20
N PRO A 375 8.57 2.68 -0.88
CA PRO A 375 9.71 2.81 -1.81
C PRO A 375 10.35 1.47 -2.21
N MET A 376 10.28 0.44 -1.36
CA MET A 376 10.82 -0.88 -1.69
C MET A 376 10.01 -1.62 -2.77
N MET A 377 8.84 -1.08 -3.15
CA MET A 377 7.95 -1.68 -4.14
C MET A 377 8.07 -1.08 -5.55
N SER A 378 9.05 -0.19 -5.81
CA SER A 378 9.35 0.19 -7.19
C SER A 378 9.76 -1.04 -8.02
N ASN A 379 9.35 -1.08 -9.27
CA ASN A 379 9.64 -2.22 -10.15
C ASN A 379 11.13 -2.53 -10.20
N GLN A 380 11.99 -1.51 -10.22
CA GLN A 380 13.45 -1.70 -10.27
C GLN A 380 14.01 -2.33 -9.00
N VAL A 381 13.53 -1.94 -7.81
CA VAL A 381 13.92 -2.55 -6.54
C VAL A 381 13.46 -4.01 -6.50
N VAL A 382 12.21 -4.27 -6.87
CA VAL A 382 11.64 -5.62 -6.85
C VAL A 382 12.34 -6.53 -7.88
N ASP A 383 12.48 -6.07 -9.13
CA ASP A 383 13.08 -6.87 -10.20
C ASP A 383 14.54 -7.21 -9.90
N TYR A 384 15.32 -6.25 -9.39
CA TYR A 384 16.69 -6.52 -8.95
C TYR A 384 16.74 -7.43 -7.72
N GLY A 385 15.91 -7.15 -6.72
CA GLY A 385 15.80 -7.98 -5.51
C GLY A 385 15.49 -9.44 -5.84
N LEU A 386 14.55 -9.70 -6.76
CA LEU A 386 14.20 -11.05 -7.21
C LEU A 386 15.33 -11.79 -7.97
N GLN A 387 16.28 -11.08 -8.54
CA GLN A 387 17.46 -11.67 -9.19
C GLN A 387 18.54 -12.10 -8.19
N LEU A 388 18.50 -11.57 -6.96
CA LEU A 388 19.49 -11.89 -5.93
C LEU A 388 19.35 -13.33 -5.45
N GLY A 389 20.48 -14.05 -5.45
CA GLY A 389 20.57 -15.41 -4.90
C GLY A 389 20.64 -15.41 -3.37
N ARG A 390 20.47 -16.60 -2.79
CA ARG A 390 20.43 -16.87 -1.36
C ARG A 390 21.62 -16.29 -0.59
N LYS A 391 22.85 -16.37 -1.15
CA LYS A 391 24.07 -15.84 -0.52
C LYS A 391 23.99 -14.33 -0.29
N ALA A 392 23.44 -13.59 -1.22
CA ALA A 392 23.24 -12.13 -1.08
C ALA A 392 22.14 -11.81 -0.06
N LEU A 393 21.05 -12.57 -0.07
CA LEU A 393 19.87 -12.33 0.76
C LEU A 393 20.03 -12.78 2.22
N LEU A 394 20.68 -13.93 2.46
CA LEU A 394 20.74 -14.59 3.77
C LEU A 394 22.16 -14.68 4.35
N GLY A 395 23.20 -14.30 3.58
CA GLY A 395 24.59 -14.43 3.98
C GLY A 395 25.13 -15.86 3.83
N SER A 396 26.45 -16.03 4.10
CA SER A 396 27.15 -17.31 3.89
C SER A 396 26.80 -18.36 4.95
N LYS A 397 26.52 -17.95 6.19
CA LYS A 397 26.24 -18.82 7.34
C LYS A 397 24.76 -18.92 7.68
N VAL A 398 23.84 -18.34 6.86
CA VAL A 398 22.38 -18.32 7.08
C VAL A 398 22.00 -17.71 8.44
N GLU A 399 22.74 -16.71 8.87
CA GLU A 399 22.56 -16.17 10.22
C GLU A 399 21.51 -15.05 10.29
N LYS A 400 21.28 -14.32 9.20
CA LYS A 400 20.37 -13.15 9.24
C LYS A 400 19.71 -12.90 7.89
N SER A 401 18.40 -12.83 7.90
CA SER A 401 17.61 -12.37 6.75
C SER A 401 17.99 -10.94 6.31
N LYS A 402 17.71 -10.60 5.06
CA LYS A 402 17.97 -9.27 4.46
C LYS A 402 19.45 -8.84 4.48
N HIS A 403 20.37 -9.80 4.36
CA HIS A 403 21.80 -9.52 4.52
C HIS A 403 22.32 -8.43 3.60
N VAL A 404 21.92 -8.43 2.32
CA VAL A 404 22.29 -7.39 1.34
C VAL A 404 21.76 -6.01 1.75
N LEU A 405 20.53 -5.93 2.24
CA LEU A 405 19.91 -4.68 2.69
C LEU A 405 20.66 -4.09 3.90
N ARG A 406 21.01 -4.96 4.87
CA ARG A 406 21.82 -4.57 6.05
C ARG A 406 23.18 -4.04 5.65
N LYS A 407 23.86 -4.71 4.69
CA LYS A 407 25.14 -4.24 4.16
C LYS A 407 25.06 -2.93 3.39
N ALA A 408 23.97 -2.74 2.66
CA ALA A 408 23.74 -1.54 1.84
C ALA A 408 23.65 -0.27 2.67
N PHE A 409 23.18 -0.36 3.92
CA PHE A 409 22.95 0.80 4.80
C PHE A 409 23.69 0.72 6.15
N ALA A 410 24.71 -0.14 6.26
CA ALA A 410 25.43 -0.36 7.52
C ALA A 410 26.17 0.89 8.04
N ASP A 411 26.58 1.78 7.16
CA ASP A 411 27.24 3.05 7.46
C ASP A 411 26.29 4.20 7.78
N LEU A 412 25.00 4.07 7.43
CA LEU A 412 23.95 5.07 7.66
C LEU A 412 23.05 4.74 8.85
N LEU A 413 23.29 3.65 9.57
CA LEU A 413 22.44 3.20 10.66
C LEU A 413 23.26 2.71 11.87
N PRO A 414 22.74 2.86 13.10
CA PRO A 414 23.36 2.28 14.28
C PRO A 414 23.53 0.76 14.16
N LYS A 415 24.69 0.23 14.60
CA LYS A 415 24.99 -1.22 14.54
C LYS A 415 23.93 -2.08 15.24
N GLN A 416 23.38 -1.62 16.36
CA GLN A 416 22.33 -2.29 17.12
C GLN A 416 21.08 -2.53 16.26
N VAL A 417 20.68 -1.56 15.42
CA VAL A 417 19.55 -1.62 14.52
C VAL A 417 19.88 -2.44 13.27
N THR A 418 21.03 -2.17 12.64
CA THR A 418 21.46 -2.83 11.40
C THR A 418 21.52 -4.35 11.58
N TRP A 419 21.93 -4.86 12.74
CA TRP A 419 22.11 -6.29 12.99
C TRP A 419 21.10 -6.88 13.98
N ARG A 420 20.00 -6.14 14.31
CA ARG A 420 18.88 -6.61 15.13
C ARG A 420 18.22 -7.84 14.49
N ARG A 421 17.81 -8.81 15.33
CA ARG A 421 16.98 -9.93 14.87
C ARG A 421 15.61 -9.40 14.45
N LYS A 422 15.06 -9.96 13.35
CA LYS A 422 13.70 -9.64 12.88
C LYS A 422 12.68 -10.01 13.96
N ARG A 423 11.71 -9.11 14.16
CA ARG A 423 10.42 -9.37 14.82
C ARG A 423 9.29 -8.92 13.91
N ARG A 424 8.16 -9.58 13.97
CA ARG A 424 6.95 -9.12 13.28
C ARG A 424 6.45 -7.84 13.95
N PHE A 425 5.84 -6.94 13.20
CA PHE A 425 5.41 -5.63 13.71
C PHE A 425 4.48 -5.75 14.93
N GLY A 426 3.49 -6.64 14.94
CA GLY A 426 2.63 -6.86 16.10
C GLY A 426 3.35 -7.45 17.32
N GLU A 427 4.45 -8.23 17.12
CA GLU A 427 5.29 -8.76 18.21
C GLU A 427 6.19 -7.66 18.80
N GLY A 428 6.82 -6.87 17.93
CA GLY A 428 7.71 -5.78 18.33
C GLY A 428 6.97 -4.67 19.05
N ALA A 429 5.76 -4.38 18.65
CA ALA A 429 4.85 -3.41 19.27
C ALA A 429 4.15 -3.94 20.54
N GLY A 430 4.24 -5.24 20.88
CA GLY A 430 3.74 -5.82 22.13
C GLY A 430 2.23 -6.15 22.15
N SER A 431 1.51 -6.02 21.03
CA SER A 431 0.04 -6.11 21.00
C SER A 431 -0.54 -7.53 21.05
N ILE A 432 0.24 -8.57 20.71
CA ILE A 432 -0.30 -9.92 20.44
C ILE A 432 -0.91 -10.58 21.67
N ASN A 433 -0.16 -10.66 22.78
CA ASN A 433 -0.59 -11.42 23.95
C ASN A 433 -1.85 -10.83 24.61
N SER A 434 -2.02 -9.53 24.54
CA SER A 434 -3.16 -8.82 25.16
C SER A 434 -4.48 -9.11 24.44
N LEU A 435 -4.50 -9.09 23.11
CA LEU A 435 -5.70 -9.36 22.31
C LEU A 435 -6.09 -10.84 22.34
N VAL A 436 -5.10 -11.73 22.30
CA VAL A 436 -5.34 -13.17 22.49
C VAL A 436 -5.96 -13.44 23.85
N GLY A 437 -5.35 -12.93 24.94
CA GLY A 437 -5.86 -13.10 26.29
C GLY A 437 -7.27 -12.54 26.49
N TYR A 438 -7.59 -11.41 25.85
CA TYR A 438 -8.94 -10.83 25.87
C TYR A 438 -9.97 -11.74 25.15
N SER A 439 -9.65 -12.20 23.95
CA SER A 439 -10.57 -13.06 23.18
C SER A 439 -10.81 -14.43 23.82
N GLU A 440 -9.79 -15.01 24.49
CA GLU A 440 -9.92 -16.26 25.23
C GLU A 440 -10.88 -16.14 26.43
N LYS A 441 -10.89 -14.97 27.10
CA LYS A 441 -11.82 -14.68 28.20
C LYS A 441 -13.25 -14.41 27.70
N LEU A 442 -13.38 -13.78 26.53
CA LEU A 442 -14.67 -13.33 25.99
C LEU A 442 -15.46 -14.46 25.32
N ILE A 443 -14.77 -15.40 24.65
CA ILE A 443 -15.40 -16.44 23.82
C ILE A 443 -15.07 -17.81 24.40
N SER A 444 -16.10 -18.54 24.83
CA SER A 444 -15.93 -19.91 25.33
C SER A 444 -15.58 -20.89 24.19
N ASP A 445 -14.92 -22.02 24.50
CA ASP A 445 -14.61 -23.06 23.52
C ASP A 445 -15.86 -23.61 22.83
N LYS A 446 -16.94 -23.79 23.60
CA LYS A 446 -18.23 -24.27 23.08
C LYS A 446 -18.85 -23.30 22.08
N GLU A 447 -18.76 -22.01 22.35
CA GLU A 447 -19.22 -20.92 21.47
C GLU A 447 -18.38 -20.86 20.21
N PHE A 448 -17.06 -20.89 20.34
CA PHE A 448 -16.13 -20.90 19.22
C PHE A 448 -16.40 -22.08 18.28
N GLU A 449 -16.48 -23.32 18.81
CA GLU A 449 -16.74 -24.51 18.00
C GLU A 449 -18.12 -24.50 17.33
N ARG A 450 -19.13 -23.93 17.99
CA ARG A 450 -20.44 -23.74 17.40
C ARG A 450 -20.40 -22.78 16.22
N GLU A 451 -19.85 -21.58 16.40
CA GLU A 451 -19.91 -20.53 15.39
C GLU A 451 -19.02 -20.82 14.19
N ARG A 452 -17.83 -21.32 14.38
CA ARG A 452 -16.97 -21.67 13.24
C ARG A 452 -17.56 -22.75 12.34
N LYS A 453 -18.41 -23.65 12.88
CA LYS A 453 -19.14 -24.65 12.08
C LYS A 453 -20.26 -24.04 11.24
N LEU A 454 -20.86 -22.93 11.67
CA LEU A 454 -21.88 -22.21 10.92
C LEU A 454 -21.28 -21.42 9.72
N LEU A 455 -19.97 -21.33 9.64
CA LEU A 455 -19.23 -20.57 8.63
C LEU A 455 -18.38 -21.49 7.71
N PRO A 456 -18.97 -22.52 7.05
CA PRO A 456 -18.18 -23.55 6.35
C PRO A 456 -17.34 -23.02 5.19
N ARG A 457 -17.69 -21.85 4.66
CA ARG A 457 -16.94 -21.16 3.59
C ARG A 457 -15.84 -20.26 4.10
N ILE A 458 -15.76 -20.02 5.42
CA ILE A 458 -14.82 -19.12 6.06
C ILE A 458 -14.03 -19.91 7.09
N ARG A 459 -12.72 -19.97 6.93
CA ARG A 459 -11.86 -20.67 7.88
C ARG A 459 -11.51 -19.76 9.04
N ILE A 460 -12.32 -19.72 10.09
CA ILE A 460 -11.97 -19.07 11.35
C ILE A 460 -10.97 -19.95 12.12
N ARG A 461 -9.78 -19.41 12.38
CA ARG A 461 -8.63 -20.16 12.92
C ARG A 461 -8.49 -20.04 14.44
N THR A 462 -8.90 -18.89 15.03
CA THR A 462 -8.72 -18.57 16.45
C THR A 462 -9.97 -17.84 16.99
N LYS A 463 -10.13 -17.81 18.34
CA LYS A 463 -11.18 -17.00 18.99
C LYS A 463 -11.02 -15.51 18.70
N GLU A 464 -9.78 -15.04 18.63
CA GLU A 464 -9.46 -13.66 18.24
C GLU A 464 -9.98 -13.35 16.83
N GLU A 465 -9.76 -14.24 15.86
CA GLU A 465 -10.27 -14.08 14.50
C GLU A 465 -11.80 -14.10 14.45
N LEU A 466 -12.43 -14.90 15.30
CA LEU A 466 -13.90 -14.91 15.46
C LEU A 466 -14.39 -13.55 16.00
N LEU A 467 -13.70 -12.96 16.98
CA LEU A 467 -14.02 -11.63 17.48
C LEU A 467 -13.94 -10.59 16.36
N TYR A 468 -12.86 -10.62 15.56
CA TYR A 468 -12.67 -9.70 14.44
C TYR A 468 -13.68 -9.91 13.32
N TYR A 469 -14.03 -11.16 13.02
CA TYR A 469 -15.09 -11.49 12.07
C TYR A 469 -16.44 -10.91 12.50
N ARG A 470 -16.82 -11.02 13.79
CA ARG A 470 -18.06 -10.43 14.31
C ARG A 470 -18.10 -8.90 14.13
N VAL A 471 -16.97 -8.24 14.34
CA VAL A 471 -16.84 -6.78 14.10
C VAL A 471 -16.92 -6.48 12.61
N PHE A 472 -16.16 -7.22 11.78
CA PHE A 472 -16.16 -7.07 10.33
C PHE A 472 -17.56 -7.21 9.74
N GLN A 473 -18.33 -8.22 10.15
CA GLN A 473 -19.66 -8.50 9.62
C GLN A 473 -20.68 -7.39 9.92
N ARG A 474 -20.48 -6.61 10.99
CA ARG A 474 -21.31 -5.41 11.26
C ARG A 474 -21.10 -4.31 10.24
N HIS A 475 -19.89 -4.18 9.72
CA HIS A 475 -19.53 -3.19 8.71
C HIS A 475 -19.75 -3.71 7.29
N PHE A 476 -19.51 -4.98 7.05
CA PHE A 476 -19.44 -5.62 5.73
C PHE A 476 -20.27 -6.92 5.70
N PRO A 477 -21.61 -6.84 5.69
CA PRO A 477 -22.48 -8.00 5.76
C PRO A 477 -22.58 -8.80 4.46
N SER A 478 -22.10 -8.29 3.33
CA SER A 478 -22.26 -8.92 2.01
C SER A 478 -21.32 -10.12 1.82
N GLU A 479 -21.80 -11.17 1.11
CA GLU A 479 -20.95 -12.30 0.72
C GLU A 479 -19.75 -11.89 -0.13
N SER A 480 -19.89 -10.87 -0.97
CA SER A 480 -18.79 -10.33 -1.80
C SER A 480 -17.70 -9.68 -0.96
N ALA A 481 -18.07 -8.96 0.11
CA ALA A 481 -17.12 -8.41 1.05
C ALA A 481 -16.32 -9.51 1.75
N LEU A 482 -17.01 -10.55 2.23
CA LEU A 482 -16.38 -11.73 2.84
C LEU A 482 -15.42 -12.44 1.86
N ALA A 483 -15.83 -12.63 0.62
CA ALA A 483 -15.03 -13.28 -0.40
C ALA A 483 -13.82 -12.44 -0.85
N SER A 484 -13.82 -11.14 -0.54
CA SER A 484 -12.74 -10.20 -0.87
C SER A 484 -11.66 -10.11 0.21
N VAL A 485 -11.84 -10.75 1.37
CA VAL A 485 -10.84 -10.79 2.43
C VAL A 485 -9.73 -11.76 2.08
N GLY A 486 -8.49 -11.26 2.09
CA GLY A 486 -7.29 -12.08 1.99
C GLY A 486 -6.87 -12.64 3.35
N PHE A 487 -6.21 -13.79 3.33
CA PHE A 487 -5.70 -14.42 4.53
C PHE A 487 -4.18 -14.56 4.45
N THR A 488 -3.50 -14.16 5.52
CA THR A 488 -2.05 -14.29 5.64
C THR A 488 -1.66 -15.78 5.58
N PRO A 489 -0.86 -16.19 4.58
CA PRO A 489 -0.34 -17.54 4.52
C PRO A 489 0.72 -17.72 5.61
N ARG A 490 0.68 -18.81 6.35
CA ARG A 490 1.66 -19.15 7.40
C ARG A 490 1.80 -18.05 8.47
N PRO A 491 0.73 -17.78 9.22
CA PRO A 491 0.68 -16.74 10.24
C PRO A 491 1.61 -17.02 11.44
#